data_9a6125285fd7431693eb0940aa087c28
#
_entry.id   9a6125285fd7431693eb0940aa087c28
#
_cell.length_a   1.000
_cell.length_b   1.000
_cell.length_c   1.000
_cell.angle_alpha   90.00
_cell.angle_beta   90.00
_cell.angle_gamma   90.00
#
_symmetry.space_group_name_H-M   'P 1'
#
loop_
_entity.id
_entity.type
_entity.pdbx_description
1 polymer ?
#
loop_
_entity_poly.entity_id
_entity_poly.type
_entity_poly.pdbx_seq_one_letter_code
_entity_poly.pdbx_strand_id
1 'polypeptide(L)'
;MAIITREKEQLLMERAGKAYDQAIQLLKMMDKAVQDLAFKNDPENRYDTWITLARFDNILQMILLHMAVSDGGISPRERKFIQQIVKYGDLLDYLRQQDKEEDGLTWDKLAKMNASKQAMVVQLLTPRLERLCDAFVKPLAILDGMVKDEDFLKLLLGNVSAICACMSYMDGVSSKKEANACYDIGYQLLEGRWKKYMK
;
A
#
# COMPACT_ATOMS: atom_id res chain seq x y z
N MET A 1 4.27 -27.71 5.62
CA MET A 1 4.46 -26.50 4.82
C MET A 1 4.81 -26.89 3.40
N ALA A 2 4.02 -26.50 2.41
CA ALA A 2 4.37 -26.72 1.01
C ALA A 2 5.49 -25.73 0.66
N ILE A 3 6.66 -26.25 0.27
CA ILE A 3 7.79 -25.40 -0.13
C ILE A 3 7.47 -24.85 -1.51
N ILE A 4 7.31 -23.53 -1.60
CA ILE A 4 7.15 -22.84 -2.90
C ILE A 4 8.45 -22.99 -3.70
N THR A 5 8.34 -23.35 -4.99
CA THR A 5 9.50 -23.41 -5.87
C THR A 5 9.97 -22.00 -6.26
N ARG A 6 11.24 -21.86 -6.62
CA ARG A 6 11.81 -20.57 -7.09
C ARG A 6 11.07 -20.03 -8.32
N GLU A 7 10.66 -20.90 -9.22
CA GLU A 7 9.89 -20.52 -10.43
C GLU A 7 8.53 -19.95 -10.06
N LYS A 8 7.85 -20.57 -9.08
CA LYS A 8 6.55 -20.08 -8.60
C LYS A 8 6.68 -18.74 -7.87
N GLU A 9 7.74 -18.57 -7.04
CA GLU A 9 8.05 -17.28 -6.40
C GLU A 9 8.25 -16.18 -7.46
N GLN A 10 9.04 -16.46 -8.50
CA GLN A 10 9.27 -15.52 -9.59
C GLN A 10 7.96 -15.17 -10.32
N LEU A 11 7.13 -16.16 -10.65
CA LEU A 11 5.84 -15.94 -11.30
C LEU A 11 4.90 -15.05 -10.45
N LEU A 12 4.87 -15.26 -9.13
CA LEU A 12 4.08 -14.42 -8.21
C LEU A 12 4.60 -12.98 -8.18
N MET A 13 5.91 -12.79 -8.14
CA MET A 13 6.53 -11.45 -8.22
C MET A 13 6.22 -10.75 -9.53
N GLU A 14 6.28 -11.45 -10.67
CA GLU A 14 5.96 -10.90 -12.00
C GLU A 14 4.47 -10.47 -12.08
N ARG A 15 3.55 -11.29 -11.56
CA ARG A 15 2.12 -10.99 -11.53
C ARG A 15 1.82 -9.78 -10.63
N ALA A 16 2.41 -9.76 -9.44
CA ALA A 16 2.27 -8.63 -8.53
C ALA A 16 2.85 -7.35 -9.15
N GLY A 17 4.02 -7.44 -9.80
CA GLY A 17 4.65 -6.33 -10.51
C GLY A 17 3.75 -5.74 -11.61
N LYS A 18 3.07 -6.59 -12.40
CA LYS A 18 2.09 -6.13 -13.41
C LYS A 18 0.91 -5.39 -12.77
N ALA A 19 0.34 -5.93 -11.70
CA ALA A 19 -0.76 -5.27 -10.99
C ALA A 19 -0.30 -3.94 -10.36
N TYR A 20 0.91 -3.90 -9.80
CA TYR A 20 1.51 -2.69 -9.28
C TYR A 20 1.69 -1.63 -10.39
N ASP A 21 2.28 -2.00 -11.53
CA ASP A 21 2.48 -1.07 -12.65
C ASP A 21 1.15 -0.54 -13.20
N GLN A 22 0.09 -1.35 -13.23
CA GLN A 22 -1.27 -0.91 -13.58
C GLN A 22 -1.83 0.10 -12.56
N ALA A 23 -1.65 -0.14 -11.26
CA ALA A 23 -2.04 0.81 -10.22
C ALA A 23 -1.28 2.14 -10.36
N ILE A 24 0.03 2.09 -10.61
CA ILE A 24 0.86 3.28 -10.82
C ILE A 24 0.43 4.08 -12.07
N GLN A 25 0.10 3.40 -13.18
CA GLN A 25 -0.41 4.07 -14.39
C GLN A 25 -1.75 4.77 -14.12
N LEU A 26 -2.67 4.08 -13.45
CA LEU A 26 -3.95 4.66 -13.03
C LEU A 26 -3.74 5.89 -12.16
N LEU A 27 -2.89 5.81 -11.14
CA LEU A 27 -2.60 6.92 -10.24
C LEU A 27 -1.96 8.10 -10.97
N LYS A 28 -1.03 7.87 -11.91
CA LYS A 28 -0.43 8.92 -12.73
C LYS A 28 -1.46 9.65 -13.59
N MET A 29 -2.41 8.90 -14.17
CA MET A 29 -3.49 9.47 -14.96
C MET A 29 -4.42 10.34 -14.11
N MET A 30 -4.86 9.83 -12.95
CA MET A 30 -5.70 10.57 -12.01
C MET A 30 -4.99 11.79 -11.45
N ASP A 31 -3.74 11.64 -11.05
CA ASP A 31 -2.93 12.71 -10.49
C ASP A 31 -2.73 13.86 -11.50
N LYS A 32 -2.48 13.53 -12.77
CA LYS A 32 -2.43 14.52 -13.85
C LYS A 32 -3.76 15.28 -13.98
N ALA A 33 -4.89 14.58 -13.91
CA ALA A 33 -6.20 15.24 -13.97
C ALA A 33 -6.45 16.14 -12.75
N VAL A 34 -6.01 15.72 -11.54
CA VAL A 34 -6.05 16.57 -10.34
C VAL A 34 -5.17 17.81 -10.51
N GLN A 35 -3.97 17.65 -11.07
CA GLN A 35 -3.07 18.78 -11.34
C GLN A 35 -3.69 19.77 -12.33
N ASP A 36 -4.27 19.29 -13.43
CA ASP A 36 -4.90 20.13 -14.43
C ASP A 36 -6.07 20.96 -13.85
N LEU A 37 -6.82 20.36 -12.92
CA LEU A 37 -7.89 21.05 -12.19
C LEU A 37 -7.32 22.07 -11.18
N ALA A 38 -6.28 21.69 -10.43
CA ALA A 38 -5.63 22.57 -9.47
C ALA A 38 -4.95 23.76 -10.16
N PHE A 39 -4.23 23.52 -11.27
CA PHE A 39 -3.58 24.56 -12.05
C PHE A 39 -4.53 25.62 -12.62
N LYS A 40 -5.75 25.22 -13.01
CA LYS A 40 -6.80 26.15 -13.43
C LYS A 40 -7.21 27.11 -12.30
N ASN A 41 -7.14 26.65 -11.03
CA ASN A 41 -7.57 27.42 -9.87
C ASN A 41 -6.43 28.14 -9.15
N ASP A 42 -5.22 27.60 -9.24
CA ASP A 42 -4.00 28.17 -8.60
C ASP A 42 -2.76 27.80 -9.44
N PRO A 43 -2.35 28.65 -10.40
CA PRO A 43 -1.21 28.40 -11.30
C PRO A 43 0.15 28.29 -10.59
N GLU A 44 0.28 28.76 -9.36
CA GLU A 44 1.51 28.68 -8.58
C GLU A 44 1.62 27.36 -7.80
N ASN A 45 0.53 26.60 -7.69
CA ASN A 45 0.52 25.35 -6.96
C ASN A 45 1.22 24.26 -7.78
N ARG A 46 2.45 23.94 -7.40
CA ARG A 46 3.22 22.83 -7.97
C ARG A 46 2.86 21.54 -7.23
N TYR A 47 2.09 20.72 -7.90
CA TYR A 47 1.77 19.38 -7.44
C TYR A 47 2.87 18.41 -7.90
N ASP A 48 3.36 17.54 -7.01
CA ASP A 48 4.41 16.57 -7.34
C ASP A 48 3.83 15.15 -7.35
N THR A 49 3.69 14.58 -8.56
CA THR A 49 3.21 13.21 -8.76
C THR A 49 4.01 12.18 -7.97
N TRP A 50 5.31 12.42 -7.77
CA TRP A 50 6.15 11.53 -6.97
C TRP A 50 5.63 11.37 -5.55
N ILE A 51 5.14 12.45 -4.94
CA ILE A 51 4.59 12.42 -3.59
C ILE A 51 3.34 11.52 -3.53
N THR A 52 2.47 11.59 -4.53
CA THR A 52 1.28 10.74 -4.62
C THR A 52 1.66 9.27 -4.72
N LEU A 53 2.64 8.93 -5.56
CA LEU A 53 3.11 7.56 -5.73
C LEU A 53 3.83 7.03 -4.48
N ALA A 54 4.65 7.85 -3.82
CA ALA A 54 5.30 7.48 -2.55
C ALA A 54 4.28 7.25 -1.42
N ARG A 55 3.20 8.04 -1.37
CA ARG A 55 2.10 7.82 -0.42
C ARG A 55 1.38 6.50 -0.67
N PHE A 56 1.12 6.19 -1.95
CA PHE A 56 0.53 4.90 -2.32
C PHE A 56 1.40 3.73 -1.87
N ASP A 57 2.71 3.79 -2.12
CA ASP A 57 3.65 2.75 -1.73
C ASP A 57 3.65 2.52 -0.21
N ASN A 58 3.65 3.60 0.58
CA ASN A 58 3.59 3.49 2.03
C ASN A 58 2.28 2.84 2.52
N ILE A 59 1.14 3.18 1.88
CA ILE A 59 -0.16 2.56 2.20
C ILE A 59 -0.15 1.08 1.81
N LEU A 60 0.33 0.75 0.62
CA LEU A 60 0.44 -0.62 0.13
C LEU A 60 1.32 -1.47 1.05
N GLN A 61 2.49 -0.97 1.43
CA GLN A 61 3.38 -1.67 2.37
C GLN A 61 2.71 -1.90 3.73
N MET A 62 1.92 -0.95 4.25
CA MET A 62 1.18 -1.15 5.49
C MET A 62 0.12 -2.26 5.35
N ILE A 63 -0.62 -2.30 4.23
CA ILE A 63 -1.58 -3.37 3.95
C ILE A 63 -0.88 -4.74 3.95
N LEU A 64 0.23 -4.85 3.23
CA LEU A 64 1.01 -6.08 3.14
C LEU A 64 1.62 -6.50 4.48
N LEU A 65 2.07 -5.54 5.31
CA LEU A 65 2.56 -5.82 6.68
C LEU A 65 1.46 -6.38 7.58
N HIS A 66 0.25 -5.82 7.52
CA HIS A 66 -0.89 -6.36 8.27
C HIS A 66 -1.23 -7.80 7.87
N MET A 67 -1.16 -8.10 6.58
CA MET A 67 -1.35 -9.47 6.09
C MET A 67 -0.27 -10.40 6.66
N ALA A 68 1.00 -10.04 6.52
CA ALA A 68 2.13 -10.85 6.98
C ALA A 68 2.10 -11.17 8.48
N VAL A 69 1.65 -10.21 9.32
CA VAL A 69 1.57 -10.46 10.77
C VAL A 69 0.30 -11.17 11.21
N SER A 70 -0.69 -11.34 10.33
CA SER A 70 -2.00 -11.90 10.69
C SER A 70 -1.98 -13.40 10.94
N ASP A 71 -1.04 -14.14 10.36
CA ASP A 71 -0.97 -15.60 10.43
C ASP A 71 0.27 -16.16 11.14
N GLY A 72 1.19 -15.34 11.60
CA GLY A 72 2.30 -15.83 12.41
C GLY A 72 3.59 -15.03 12.36
N GLY A 73 3.57 -13.86 11.73
CA GLY A 73 4.71 -12.96 11.63
C GLY A 73 5.36 -12.97 10.24
N ILE A 74 6.20 -11.97 10.01
CA ILE A 74 6.75 -11.67 8.70
C ILE A 74 7.86 -12.67 8.34
N SER A 75 7.60 -13.53 7.37
CA SER A 75 8.62 -14.44 6.84
C SER A 75 9.68 -13.69 6.00
N PRO A 76 10.88 -14.28 5.80
CA PRO A 76 11.89 -13.66 4.92
C PRO A 76 11.42 -13.45 3.48
N ARG A 77 10.52 -14.31 2.96
CA ARG A 77 9.96 -14.17 1.61
C ARG A 77 8.96 -13.05 1.51
N GLU A 78 8.05 -12.93 2.46
CA GLU A 78 7.11 -11.81 2.53
C GLU A 78 7.82 -10.49 2.70
N ARG A 79 8.82 -10.42 3.60
CA ARG A 79 9.66 -9.25 3.75
C ARG A 79 10.28 -8.82 2.42
N LYS A 80 10.90 -9.75 1.69
CA LYS A 80 11.50 -9.51 0.38
C LYS A 80 10.44 -9.01 -0.60
N PHE A 81 9.26 -9.65 -0.64
CA PHE A 81 8.16 -9.24 -1.48
C PHE A 81 7.73 -7.79 -1.18
N ILE A 82 7.46 -7.46 0.08
CA ILE A 82 7.01 -6.13 0.51
C ILE A 82 8.03 -5.05 0.13
N GLN A 83 9.33 -5.33 0.29
CA GLN A 83 10.38 -4.36 -0.06
C GLN A 83 10.59 -4.21 -1.57
N GLN A 84 10.37 -5.26 -2.36
CA GLN A 84 10.65 -5.25 -3.80
C GLN A 84 9.48 -4.79 -4.66
N ILE A 85 8.23 -4.86 -4.16
CA ILE A 85 7.05 -4.50 -4.94
C ILE A 85 6.92 -2.99 -5.14
N VAL A 86 7.36 -2.18 -4.21
CA VAL A 86 7.27 -0.71 -4.25
C VAL A 86 8.50 -0.08 -4.91
N LYS A 87 8.32 1.11 -5.49
CA LYS A 87 9.37 1.80 -6.26
C LYS A 87 9.59 3.26 -5.86
N TYR A 88 8.65 3.90 -5.19
CA TYR A 88 8.62 5.35 -4.95
C TYR A 88 8.71 5.71 -3.47
N GLY A 89 8.32 4.82 -2.57
CA GLY A 89 8.32 5.05 -1.13
C GLY A 89 8.79 3.84 -0.34
N ASP A 90 9.28 4.08 0.88
CA ASP A 90 9.53 3.07 1.90
C ASP A 90 8.86 3.52 3.21
N LEU A 91 7.93 2.70 3.69
CA LEU A 91 7.10 3.00 4.85
C LEU A 91 7.93 3.25 6.11
N LEU A 92 8.95 2.43 6.38
CA LEU A 92 9.73 2.57 7.61
C LEU A 92 10.65 3.79 7.55
N ASP A 93 11.18 4.11 6.37
CA ASP A 93 11.92 5.36 6.15
C ASP A 93 11.03 6.59 6.30
N TYR A 94 9.80 6.56 5.75
CA TYR A 94 8.83 7.62 5.92
C TYR A 94 8.50 7.86 7.41
N LEU A 95 8.22 6.79 8.17
CA LEU A 95 7.88 6.89 9.59
C LEU A 95 9.06 7.40 10.42
N ARG A 96 10.28 6.95 10.12
CA ARG A 96 11.50 7.41 10.78
C ARG A 96 11.75 8.91 10.56
N GLN A 97 11.53 9.41 9.35
CA GLN A 97 11.64 10.84 9.05
C GLN A 97 10.61 11.68 9.81
N GLN A 98 9.40 11.15 10.05
CA GLN A 98 8.37 11.84 10.84
C GLN A 98 8.78 12.01 12.31
N ASP A 99 9.45 11.02 12.89
CA ASP A 99 9.87 11.04 14.29
C ASP A 99 11.19 11.80 14.52
N LYS A 100 11.93 12.10 13.46
CA LYS A 100 13.31 12.63 13.52
C LYS A 100 14.23 11.74 14.37
N GLU A 101 13.96 10.42 14.41
CA GLU A 101 14.72 9.44 15.14
C GLU A 101 15.76 8.77 14.23
N GLU A 102 17.05 9.01 14.47
CA GLU A 102 18.14 8.34 13.75
C GLU A 102 18.12 6.81 13.99
N ASP A 103 17.73 6.38 15.20
CA ASP A 103 17.65 4.99 15.63
C ASP A 103 16.26 4.34 15.50
N GLY A 104 15.39 4.90 14.66
CA GLY A 104 14.03 4.44 14.47
C GLY A 104 13.89 2.98 13.99
N LEU A 105 12.67 2.53 13.77
CA LEU A 105 12.35 1.20 13.28
C LEU A 105 12.91 1.00 11.85
N THR A 106 13.60 -0.12 11.64
CA THR A 106 14.08 -0.55 10.31
C THR A 106 13.56 -1.94 9.98
N TRP A 107 13.62 -2.34 8.71
CA TRP A 107 13.26 -3.70 8.27
C TRP A 107 14.05 -4.78 9.00
N ASP A 108 15.32 -4.54 9.32
CA ASP A 108 16.14 -5.49 10.06
C ASP A 108 15.77 -5.58 11.53
N LYS A 109 15.42 -4.44 12.16
CA LYS A 109 14.90 -4.43 13.54
C LYS A 109 13.57 -5.17 13.61
N LEU A 110 12.65 -4.89 12.67
CA LEU A 110 11.35 -5.56 12.59
C LEU A 110 11.49 -7.06 12.39
N ALA A 111 12.36 -7.51 11.48
CA ALA A 111 12.59 -8.93 11.20
C ALA A 111 13.20 -9.72 12.38
N LYS A 112 13.93 -9.05 13.28
CA LYS A 112 14.49 -9.68 14.49
C LYS A 112 13.48 -9.82 15.64
N MET A 113 12.32 -9.21 15.55
CA MET A 113 11.25 -9.34 16.54
C MET A 113 10.54 -10.68 16.40
N ASN A 114 9.99 -11.19 17.50
CA ASN A 114 9.06 -12.32 17.42
C ASN A 114 7.69 -11.88 16.83
N ALA A 115 6.88 -12.83 16.38
CA ALA A 115 5.61 -12.58 15.73
C ALA A 115 4.67 -11.65 16.52
N SER A 116 4.54 -11.86 17.83
CA SER A 116 3.68 -11.03 18.69
C SER A 116 4.14 -9.56 18.75
N LYS A 117 5.46 -9.34 18.81
CA LYS A 117 6.02 -7.98 18.78
C LYS A 117 5.86 -7.34 17.42
N GLN A 118 6.05 -8.09 16.32
CA GLN A 118 5.80 -7.60 14.97
C GLN A 118 4.35 -7.14 14.79
N ALA A 119 3.38 -7.97 15.22
CA ALA A 119 1.96 -7.63 15.15
C ALA A 119 1.62 -6.37 15.96
N MET A 120 2.14 -6.27 17.20
CA MET A 120 1.95 -5.09 18.03
C MET A 120 2.53 -3.82 17.39
N VAL A 121 3.74 -3.90 16.85
CA VAL A 121 4.39 -2.76 16.18
C VAL A 121 3.56 -2.32 14.96
N VAL A 122 3.14 -3.25 14.09
CA VAL A 122 2.33 -2.92 12.90
C VAL A 122 1.01 -2.24 13.31
N GLN A 123 0.35 -2.72 14.37
CA GLN A 123 -0.86 -2.06 14.90
C GLN A 123 -0.59 -0.63 15.40
N LEU A 124 0.53 -0.40 16.08
CA LEU A 124 0.90 0.94 16.57
C LEU A 124 1.28 1.91 15.45
N LEU A 125 1.78 1.41 14.32
CA LEU A 125 2.14 2.24 13.17
C LEU A 125 0.92 2.70 12.37
N THR A 126 -0.17 1.95 12.35
CA THR A 126 -1.36 2.22 11.52
C THR A 126 -1.97 3.60 11.74
N PRO A 127 -2.22 4.07 12.98
CA PRO A 127 -2.78 5.41 13.21
C PRO A 127 -1.87 6.53 12.70
N ARG A 128 -0.57 6.29 12.61
CA ARG A 128 0.41 7.29 12.15
C ARG A 128 0.30 7.59 10.65
N LEU A 129 -0.38 6.72 9.88
CA LEU A 129 -0.62 6.92 8.45
C LEU A 129 -1.92 7.68 8.17
N GLU A 130 -2.73 8.02 9.15
CA GLU A 130 -4.04 8.66 8.90
C GLU A 130 -3.93 9.93 8.05
N ARG A 131 -3.03 10.84 8.40
CA ARG A 131 -2.81 12.08 7.65
C ARG A 131 -2.30 11.82 6.22
N LEU A 132 -1.41 10.83 6.07
CA LEU A 132 -0.89 10.41 4.77
C LEU A 132 -2.02 9.83 3.91
N CYS A 133 -2.87 8.96 4.47
CA CYS A 133 -4.01 8.37 3.79
C CYS A 133 -5.01 9.44 3.35
N ASP A 134 -5.35 10.39 4.21
CA ASP A 134 -6.26 11.48 3.85
C ASP A 134 -5.66 12.38 2.76
N ALA A 135 -4.38 12.70 2.85
CA ALA A 135 -3.67 13.50 1.84
C ALA A 135 -3.51 12.78 0.49
N PHE A 136 -3.49 11.44 0.48
CA PHE A 136 -3.50 10.63 -0.73
C PHE A 136 -4.92 10.51 -1.31
N VAL A 137 -5.87 10.10 -0.49
CA VAL A 137 -7.21 9.70 -0.95
C VAL A 137 -8.07 10.90 -1.35
N LYS A 138 -8.03 12.00 -0.58
CA LYS A 138 -8.98 13.11 -0.74
C LYS A 138 -9.00 13.71 -2.17
N PRO A 139 -7.85 14.11 -2.78
CA PRO A 139 -7.88 14.69 -4.13
C PRO A 139 -8.36 13.71 -5.19
N LEU A 140 -7.97 12.43 -5.07
CA LEU A 140 -8.32 11.38 -6.02
C LEU A 140 -9.81 11.01 -5.92
N ALA A 141 -10.35 10.92 -4.71
CA ALA A 141 -11.76 10.61 -4.48
C ALA A 141 -12.69 11.74 -4.97
N ILE A 142 -12.28 13.01 -4.81
CA ILE A 142 -13.04 14.15 -5.36
C ILE A 142 -13.08 14.06 -6.89
N LEU A 143 -11.94 13.77 -7.53
CA LEU A 143 -11.88 13.58 -8.98
C LEU A 143 -12.78 12.42 -9.42
N ASP A 144 -12.69 11.26 -8.76
CA ASP A 144 -13.50 10.07 -9.06
C ASP A 144 -15.01 10.36 -8.98
N GLY A 145 -15.43 11.15 -7.99
CA GLY A 145 -16.82 11.59 -7.85
C GLY A 145 -17.29 12.55 -8.98
N MET A 146 -16.37 13.21 -9.69
CA MET A 146 -16.69 14.09 -10.82
C MET A 146 -16.81 13.34 -12.15
N VAL A 147 -16.20 12.17 -12.26
CA VAL A 147 -16.18 11.33 -13.47
C VAL A 147 -17.24 10.25 -13.34
N LYS A 148 -18.35 10.36 -14.10
CA LYS A 148 -19.52 9.48 -13.91
C LYS A 148 -19.37 8.07 -14.50
N ASP A 149 -18.46 7.87 -15.44
CA ASP A 149 -18.39 6.65 -16.26
C ASP A 149 -17.23 5.71 -15.87
N GLU A 150 -16.42 6.09 -14.91
CA GLU A 150 -15.28 5.28 -14.47
C GLU A 150 -15.32 5.08 -12.94
N ASP A 151 -14.94 3.89 -12.49
CA ASP A 151 -14.82 3.52 -11.08
C ASP A 151 -13.34 3.33 -10.75
N PHE A 152 -12.62 4.45 -10.59
CA PHE A 152 -11.19 4.46 -10.31
C PHE A 152 -10.86 3.72 -9.00
N LEU A 153 -11.69 3.91 -7.98
CA LEU A 153 -11.53 3.17 -6.72
C LEU A 153 -11.54 1.66 -6.94
N LYS A 154 -12.52 1.15 -7.70
CA LYS A 154 -12.64 -0.29 -7.97
C LYS A 154 -11.43 -0.81 -8.74
N LEU A 155 -10.95 -0.07 -9.73
CA LEU A 155 -9.75 -0.43 -10.48
C LEU A 155 -8.50 -0.46 -9.59
N LEU A 156 -8.33 0.55 -8.73
CA LEU A 156 -7.21 0.60 -7.78
C LEU A 156 -7.27 -0.56 -6.78
N LEU A 157 -8.44 -0.79 -6.16
CA LEU A 157 -8.63 -1.88 -5.20
C LEU A 157 -8.44 -3.26 -5.85
N GLY A 158 -8.84 -3.43 -7.12
CA GLY A 158 -8.60 -4.65 -7.89
C GLY A 158 -7.11 -4.95 -8.03
N ASN A 159 -6.30 -3.95 -8.34
CA ASN A 159 -4.84 -4.09 -8.41
C ASN A 159 -4.21 -4.37 -7.05
N VAL A 160 -4.62 -3.64 -5.99
CA VAL A 160 -4.16 -3.90 -4.62
C VAL A 160 -4.49 -5.34 -4.20
N SER A 161 -5.72 -5.79 -4.45
CA SER A 161 -6.15 -7.17 -4.14
C SER A 161 -5.32 -8.22 -4.90
N ALA A 162 -4.97 -7.96 -6.16
CA ALA A 162 -4.12 -8.86 -6.95
C ALA A 162 -2.68 -8.96 -6.37
N ILE A 163 -2.11 -7.84 -5.91
CA ILE A 163 -0.81 -7.83 -5.22
C ILE A 163 -0.89 -8.62 -3.92
N CYS A 164 -1.93 -8.36 -3.10
CA CYS A 164 -2.17 -9.08 -1.85
C CYS A 164 -2.33 -10.59 -2.06
N ALA A 165 -3.09 -11.00 -3.09
CA ALA A 165 -3.23 -12.40 -3.44
C ALA A 165 -1.89 -13.05 -3.83
N CYS A 166 -1.02 -12.36 -4.55
CA CYS A 166 0.32 -12.87 -4.86
C CYS A 166 1.16 -13.05 -3.59
N MET A 167 1.11 -12.09 -2.66
CA MET A 167 1.84 -12.20 -1.39
C MET A 167 1.37 -13.37 -0.54
N SER A 168 0.06 -13.57 -0.40
CA SER A 168 -0.51 -14.65 0.42
C SER A 168 -0.09 -16.07 -0.03
N TYR A 169 0.39 -16.22 -1.27
CA TYR A 169 0.93 -17.48 -1.76
C TYR A 169 2.45 -17.62 -1.60
N MET A 170 3.15 -16.60 -1.07
CA MET A 170 4.62 -16.65 -0.91
C MET A 170 5.07 -17.72 0.08
N ASP A 171 4.27 -18.03 1.09
CA ASP A 171 4.53 -19.09 2.06
C ASP A 171 3.86 -20.43 1.69
N GLY A 172 3.25 -20.50 0.50
CA GLY A 172 2.74 -21.73 -0.10
C GLY A 172 1.25 -21.98 0.13
N VAL A 173 0.60 -21.34 1.09
CA VAL A 173 -0.83 -21.49 1.38
C VAL A 173 -1.43 -20.14 1.78
N SER A 174 -2.41 -19.68 1.00
CA SER A 174 -3.19 -18.49 1.38
C SER A 174 -4.09 -18.82 2.58
N SER A 175 -4.06 -17.97 3.60
CA SER A 175 -4.90 -18.12 4.78
C SER A 175 -6.13 -17.20 4.72
N LYS A 176 -7.25 -17.63 5.36
CA LYS A 176 -8.41 -16.75 5.55
C LYS A 176 -8.07 -15.52 6.40
N LYS A 177 -7.09 -15.63 7.30
CA LYS A 177 -6.65 -14.53 8.16
C LYS A 177 -5.98 -13.43 7.33
N GLU A 178 -5.09 -13.80 6.41
CA GLU A 178 -4.46 -12.84 5.49
C GLU A 178 -5.48 -12.14 4.60
N ALA A 179 -6.43 -12.89 4.02
CA ALA A 179 -7.49 -12.33 3.18
C ALA A 179 -8.36 -11.32 3.96
N ASN A 180 -8.76 -11.67 5.19
CA ASN A 180 -9.52 -10.78 6.06
C ASN A 180 -8.68 -9.55 6.45
N ALA A 181 -7.43 -9.72 6.84
CA ALA A 181 -6.54 -8.63 7.19
C ALA A 181 -6.34 -7.66 6.01
N CYS A 182 -6.16 -8.18 4.79
CA CYS A 182 -6.09 -7.36 3.58
C CYS A 182 -7.36 -6.52 3.39
N TYR A 183 -8.54 -7.15 3.51
CA TYR A 183 -9.81 -6.48 3.35
C TYR A 183 -10.02 -5.39 4.42
N ASP A 184 -9.86 -5.73 5.69
CA ASP A 184 -10.12 -4.84 6.82
C ASP A 184 -9.22 -3.61 6.79
N ILE A 185 -7.91 -3.81 6.59
CA ILE A 185 -6.95 -2.72 6.54
C ILE A 185 -7.05 -1.92 5.24
N GLY A 186 -7.31 -2.57 4.10
CA GLY A 186 -7.56 -1.90 2.82
C GLY A 186 -8.80 -1.01 2.88
N TYR A 187 -9.87 -1.47 3.54
CA TYR A 187 -11.04 -0.64 3.81
C TYR A 187 -10.69 0.57 4.69
N GLN A 188 -9.98 0.35 5.79
CA GLN A 188 -9.60 1.42 6.74
C GLN A 188 -8.71 2.47 6.09
N LEU A 189 -7.68 2.07 5.34
CA LEU A 189 -6.67 2.98 4.80
C LEU A 189 -7.08 3.62 3.45
N LEU A 190 -7.89 2.92 2.64
CA LEU A 190 -8.25 3.36 1.29
C LEU A 190 -9.78 3.49 1.10
N GLU A 191 -10.50 2.38 1.02
CA GLU A 191 -11.88 2.34 0.53
C GLU A 191 -12.84 3.17 1.37
N GLY A 192 -12.82 3.02 2.68
CA GLY A 192 -13.70 3.76 3.60
C GLY A 192 -13.44 5.27 3.56
N ARG A 193 -12.16 5.66 3.42
CA ARG A 193 -11.76 7.07 3.27
C ARG A 193 -12.17 7.64 1.92
N TRP A 194 -11.98 6.86 0.86
CA TRP A 194 -12.38 7.25 -0.49
C TRP A 194 -13.88 7.54 -0.58
N LYS A 195 -14.70 6.61 -0.10
CA LYS A 195 -16.17 6.78 -0.04
C LYS A 195 -16.61 7.99 0.80
N LYS A 196 -15.83 8.38 1.81
CA LYS A 196 -16.08 9.58 2.61
C LYS A 196 -15.93 10.86 1.79
N TYR A 197 -14.98 10.92 0.86
CA TYR A 197 -14.65 12.12 0.08
C TYR A 197 -15.32 12.19 -1.30
N MET A 198 -15.89 11.10 -1.81
CA MET A 198 -16.68 11.08 -3.06
C MET A 198 -18.03 11.79 -2.98
N LYS A 199 -18.50 12.20 -1.80
CA LYS A 199 -19.83 12.76 -1.54
C LYS A 199 -19.96 14.20 -2.01
#